data_e80ff35cfde0b8e4cae99f3be72a1ec1
#
_entry.id   e80ff35cfde0b8e4cae99f3be72a1ec1
#
_cell.length_a   1.000
_cell.length_b   1.000
_cell.length_c   1.000
_cell.angle_alpha   90.00
_cell.angle_beta   90.00
_cell.angle_gamma   90.00
#
_symmetry.space_group_name_H-M   'P 1'
#
loop_
_entity.id
_entity.type
_entity.pdbx_description
1 polymer ?
#
loop_
_entity_poly.entity_id
_entity_poly.type
_entity_poly.pdbx_seq_one_letter_code
_entity_poly.pdbx_strand_id
1 'polypeptide(L)'
;MGLSHELQNKHWMYLNGVIMVSPADYKLFEKGNAVNSALYLPYYAATSWYHKILSEELQSKDLIEILPEIETFTIDKLVPAIAKGGFISEDEKNNIAEKYSYYSGLSKDFILNNNLDVPNNFFWKELLREKKGLNVGRLDSRYLGLDKKIAGSSPDSSIELDSWNHSFTPAINYYLRNELG
;
A
#
# COMPACT_ATOMS: atom_id res chain seq x y z
N MET A 1 -10.60 -19.34 -10.58
CA MET A 1 -11.48 -20.26 -9.79
C MET A 1 -12.69 -20.75 -10.57
N GLY A 2 -13.39 -19.94 -11.37
CA GLY A 2 -14.56 -20.39 -12.13
C GLY A 2 -14.32 -21.59 -13.04
N LEU A 3 -13.24 -21.58 -13.83
CA LEU A 3 -12.91 -22.71 -14.71
C LEU A 3 -12.63 -24.01 -13.92
N SER A 4 -11.90 -23.93 -12.82
CA SER A 4 -11.60 -25.12 -12.00
C SER A 4 -12.88 -25.74 -11.41
N HIS A 5 -13.79 -24.90 -10.94
CA HIS A 5 -15.09 -25.32 -10.42
C HIS A 5 -15.95 -25.96 -11.52
N GLU A 6 -15.99 -25.38 -12.70
CA GLU A 6 -16.73 -25.88 -13.86
C GLU A 6 -16.21 -27.28 -14.30
N LEU A 7 -14.88 -27.40 -14.43
CA LEU A 7 -14.25 -28.66 -14.80
C LEU A 7 -14.56 -29.78 -13.79
N GLN A 8 -14.50 -29.49 -12.51
CA GLN A 8 -14.77 -30.51 -11.48
C GLN A 8 -16.25 -30.90 -11.41
N ASN A 9 -17.16 -29.90 -11.45
CA ASN A 9 -18.56 -30.16 -11.18
C ASN A 9 -19.34 -30.64 -12.42
N LYS A 10 -19.01 -30.17 -13.63
CA LYS A 10 -19.73 -30.56 -14.85
C LYS A 10 -19.02 -31.61 -15.69
N HIS A 11 -17.69 -31.61 -15.64
CA HIS A 11 -16.89 -32.50 -16.49
C HIS A 11 -16.16 -33.62 -15.72
N TRP A 12 -16.35 -33.69 -14.41
CA TRP A 12 -15.72 -34.72 -13.55
C TRP A 12 -14.19 -34.77 -13.68
N MET A 13 -13.57 -33.64 -14.08
CA MET A 13 -12.12 -33.51 -14.24
C MET A 13 -11.52 -33.00 -12.93
N TYR A 14 -10.91 -33.90 -12.17
CA TYR A 14 -10.26 -33.54 -10.93
C TYR A 14 -8.86 -32.97 -11.19
N LEU A 15 -8.59 -31.82 -10.57
CA LEU A 15 -7.33 -31.10 -10.72
C LEU A 15 -6.39 -31.47 -9.58
N ASN A 16 -5.14 -31.76 -9.88
CA ASN A 16 -4.11 -31.99 -8.87
C ASN A 16 -3.65 -30.70 -8.17
N GLY A 17 -3.90 -29.54 -8.78
CA GLY A 17 -3.58 -28.22 -8.23
C GLY A 17 -3.88 -27.13 -9.22
N VAL A 18 -3.77 -25.88 -8.75
CA VAL A 18 -3.96 -24.67 -9.56
C VAL A 18 -2.79 -23.74 -9.28
N ILE A 19 -2.08 -23.34 -10.32
CA ILE A 19 -1.05 -22.30 -10.26
C ILE A 19 -1.68 -20.97 -10.68
N MET A 20 -1.71 -20.02 -9.76
CA MET A 20 -2.22 -18.68 -10.04
C MET A 20 -1.06 -17.73 -10.32
N VAL A 21 -1.04 -17.13 -11.51
CA VAL A 21 -0.06 -16.14 -11.92
C VAL A 21 -0.71 -14.76 -11.87
N SER A 22 -0.16 -13.86 -11.01
CA SER A 22 -0.67 -12.50 -10.81
C SER A 22 -2.18 -12.43 -10.66
N PRO A 23 -2.78 -13.18 -9.74
CA PRO A 23 -4.22 -13.16 -9.58
C PRO A 23 -4.66 -11.76 -9.18
N ALA A 24 -5.51 -11.15 -9.98
CA ALA A 24 -6.14 -9.87 -9.71
C ALA A 24 -7.59 -10.07 -9.27
N ASP A 25 -8.14 -9.06 -8.63
CA ASP A 25 -9.56 -8.98 -8.30
C ASP A 25 -10.04 -10.00 -7.24
N TYR A 26 -9.44 -9.91 -6.07
CA TYR A 26 -10.09 -10.41 -4.87
C TYR A 26 -10.99 -9.32 -4.31
N LYS A 27 -12.25 -9.63 -4.03
CA LYS A 27 -13.21 -8.72 -3.36
C LYS A 27 -12.70 -8.16 -2.03
N LEU A 28 -11.67 -8.77 -1.46
CA LEU A 28 -10.94 -8.26 -0.28
C LEU A 28 -10.30 -6.89 -0.51
N PHE A 29 -10.05 -6.52 -1.77
CA PHE A 29 -9.39 -5.27 -2.17
C PHE A 29 -10.32 -4.33 -2.96
N GLU A 30 -11.64 -4.40 -2.73
CA GLU A 30 -12.57 -3.45 -3.33
C GLU A 30 -12.20 -2.01 -2.94
N LYS A 31 -12.03 -1.16 -3.96
CA LYS A 31 -11.76 0.26 -3.74
C LYS A 31 -12.86 0.89 -2.90
N GLY A 32 -12.48 1.70 -1.92
CA GLY A 32 -13.42 2.40 -1.05
C GLY A 32 -13.86 1.61 0.18
N ASN A 33 -13.27 0.46 0.47
CA ASN A 33 -13.46 -0.21 1.75
C ASN A 33 -12.41 0.29 2.75
N ALA A 34 -12.83 1.07 3.73
CA ALA A 34 -11.96 1.66 4.76
C ALA A 34 -11.21 0.61 5.60
N VAL A 35 -11.79 -0.58 5.79
CA VAL A 35 -11.10 -1.70 6.45
C VAL A 35 -9.91 -2.16 5.63
N ASN A 36 -10.03 -2.18 4.31
CA ASN A 36 -8.89 -2.52 3.44
C ASN A 36 -7.74 -1.53 3.57
N SER A 37 -8.05 -0.23 3.68
CA SER A 37 -7.03 0.80 3.91
C SER A 37 -6.28 0.57 5.22
N ALA A 38 -6.99 0.16 6.28
CA ALA A 38 -6.37 -0.18 7.56
C ALA A 38 -5.36 -1.31 7.45
N LEU A 39 -5.66 -2.35 6.69
CA LEU A 39 -4.80 -3.52 6.51
C LEU A 39 -3.47 -3.22 5.80
N TYR A 40 -3.33 -2.03 5.20
CA TYR A 40 -2.05 -1.56 4.65
C TYR A 40 -1.10 -0.98 5.70
N LEU A 41 -1.51 -0.77 6.97
CA LEU A 41 -0.64 -0.15 7.97
C LEU A 41 0.71 -0.88 8.16
N PRO A 42 0.80 -2.22 8.22
CA PRO A 42 2.10 -2.90 8.28
C PRO A 42 3.01 -2.60 7.08
N TYR A 43 2.42 -2.50 5.88
CA TYR A 43 3.14 -2.08 4.69
C TYR A 43 3.61 -0.62 4.77
N TYR A 44 2.78 0.29 5.29
CA TYR A 44 3.18 1.69 5.49
C TYR A 44 4.34 1.81 6.49
N ALA A 45 4.27 1.06 7.57
CA ALA A 45 5.33 1.01 8.56
C ALA A 45 6.66 0.49 7.96
N ALA A 46 6.60 -0.58 7.19
CA ALA A 46 7.78 -1.14 6.53
C ALA A 46 8.41 -0.14 5.54
N THR A 47 7.58 0.56 4.76
CA THR A 47 8.03 1.61 3.84
C THR A 47 8.66 2.78 4.59
N SER A 48 8.03 3.25 5.65
CA SER A 48 8.51 4.35 6.48
C SER A 48 9.80 4.00 7.22
N TRP A 49 9.90 2.75 7.68
CA TRP A 49 11.14 2.22 8.26
C TRP A 49 12.29 2.21 7.24
N TYR A 50 12.03 1.74 6.02
CA TYR A 50 13.02 1.74 4.94
C TYR A 50 13.54 3.16 4.63
N HIS A 51 12.64 4.14 4.54
CA HIS A 51 12.98 5.53 4.25
C HIS A 51 13.47 6.35 5.45
N LYS A 52 13.63 5.73 6.61
CA LYS A 52 14.11 6.36 7.85
C LYS A 52 13.22 7.52 8.32
N ILE A 53 11.90 7.30 8.29
CA ILE A 53 10.89 8.29 8.66
C ILE A 53 10.35 8.08 10.08
N LEU A 54 10.42 6.84 10.59
CA LEU A 54 9.91 6.49 11.91
C LEU A 54 10.77 7.11 13.04
N SER A 55 10.25 7.08 14.27
CA SER A 55 10.96 7.50 15.46
C SER A 55 12.26 6.68 15.67
N GLU A 56 13.23 7.25 16.38
CA GLU A 56 14.49 6.55 16.71
C GLU A 56 14.24 5.22 17.41
N GLU A 57 13.21 5.16 18.27
CA GLU A 57 12.82 3.95 18.98
C GLU A 57 12.46 2.81 18.03
N LEU A 58 11.60 3.06 17.04
CA LEU A 58 11.21 2.06 16.03
C LEU A 58 12.34 1.80 15.02
N GLN A 59 13.09 2.83 14.69
CA GLN A 59 14.14 2.77 13.70
C GLN A 59 15.36 1.98 14.17
N SER A 60 15.58 1.86 15.47
CA SER A 60 16.68 1.08 16.08
C SER A 60 16.41 -0.42 16.13
N LYS A 61 15.16 -0.84 15.93
CA LYS A 61 14.74 -2.26 15.93
C LYS A 61 14.72 -2.82 14.52
N ASP A 62 14.88 -4.12 14.40
CA ASP A 62 14.68 -4.79 13.13
C ASP A 62 13.20 -4.78 12.73
N LEU A 63 12.95 -4.67 11.41
CA LEU A 63 11.58 -4.62 10.89
C LEU A 63 10.73 -5.83 11.32
N ILE A 64 11.34 -7.02 11.35
CA ILE A 64 10.67 -8.27 11.76
C ILE A 64 10.21 -8.21 13.23
N GLU A 65 10.90 -7.44 14.07
CA GLU A 65 10.57 -7.30 15.50
C GLU A 65 9.38 -6.36 15.72
N ILE A 66 9.23 -5.33 14.88
CA ILE A 66 8.17 -4.33 15.05
C ILE A 66 6.86 -4.70 14.35
N LEU A 67 6.92 -5.48 13.26
CA LEU A 67 5.72 -5.83 12.47
C LEU A 67 4.63 -6.54 13.27
N PRO A 68 4.90 -7.53 14.14
CA PRO A 68 3.85 -8.21 14.90
C PRO A 68 3.03 -7.29 15.82
N GLU A 69 3.68 -6.27 16.42
CA GLU A 69 2.99 -5.26 17.22
C GLU A 69 2.04 -4.42 16.35
N ILE A 70 2.52 -4.02 15.16
CA ILE A 70 1.75 -3.21 14.21
C ILE A 70 0.57 -3.98 13.65
N GLU A 71 0.75 -5.25 13.32
CA GLU A 71 -0.31 -6.14 12.86
C GLU A 71 -1.39 -6.33 13.94
N THR A 72 -0.98 -6.55 15.19
CA THR A 72 -1.88 -6.64 16.33
C THR A 72 -2.66 -5.34 16.52
N PHE A 73 -1.99 -4.19 16.50
CA PHE A 73 -2.67 -2.89 16.57
C PHE A 73 -3.65 -2.69 15.40
N THR A 74 -3.26 -3.09 14.20
CA THR A 74 -4.11 -2.96 13.01
C THR A 74 -5.42 -3.74 13.19
N ILE A 75 -5.34 -5.00 13.58
CA ILE A 75 -6.52 -5.88 13.71
C ILE A 75 -7.35 -5.53 14.93
N ASP A 76 -6.71 -5.33 16.09
CA ASP A 76 -7.42 -5.21 17.37
C ASP A 76 -7.91 -3.79 17.67
N LYS A 77 -7.33 -2.77 17.04
CA LYS A 77 -7.62 -1.36 17.34
C LYS A 77 -8.04 -0.57 16.11
N LEU A 78 -7.24 -0.55 15.03
CA LEU A 78 -7.50 0.32 13.88
C LEU A 78 -8.73 -0.14 13.09
N VAL A 79 -8.83 -1.42 12.76
CA VAL A 79 -9.98 -1.97 12.02
C VAL A 79 -11.29 -1.75 12.77
N PRO A 80 -11.43 -2.08 14.08
CA PRO A 80 -12.63 -1.79 14.84
C PRO A 80 -12.94 -0.29 14.95
N ALA A 81 -11.93 0.58 15.10
CA ALA A 81 -12.13 2.03 15.17
C ALA A 81 -12.72 2.58 13.84
N ILE A 82 -12.18 2.15 12.70
CA ILE A 82 -12.71 2.52 11.39
C ILE A 82 -14.15 1.98 11.20
N ALA A 83 -14.39 0.74 11.61
CA ALA A 83 -15.74 0.13 11.50
C ALA A 83 -16.82 0.85 12.31
N LYS A 84 -16.46 1.55 13.39
CA LYS A 84 -17.37 2.40 14.15
C LYS A 84 -17.88 3.61 13.35
N GLY A 85 -17.11 4.07 12.36
CA GLY A 85 -17.46 5.24 11.56
C GLY A 85 -17.77 6.46 12.43
N GLY A 86 -18.95 7.07 12.25
CA GLY A 86 -19.39 8.24 13.04
C GLY A 86 -19.71 7.95 14.51
N PHE A 87 -19.68 6.70 14.96
CA PHE A 87 -19.92 6.33 16.37
C PHE A 87 -18.66 6.28 17.22
N ILE A 88 -17.47 6.51 16.64
CA ILE A 88 -16.23 6.60 17.40
C ILE A 88 -16.19 7.91 18.20
N SER A 89 -15.76 7.86 19.46
CA SER A 89 -15.56 9.08 20.24
C SER A 89 -14.32 9.85 19.74
N GLU A 90 -14.34 11.18 19.92
CA GLU A 90 -13.18 12.02 19.52
C GLU A 90 -11.91 11.63 20.26
N ASP A 91 -11.99 11.26 21.54
CA ASP A 91 -10.83 10.81 22.32
C ASP A 91 -10.26 9.50 21.76
N GLU A 92 -11.12 8.52 21.45
CA GLU A 92 -10.71 7.25 20.85
C GLU A 92 -10.09 7.50 19.47
N LYS A 93 -10.73 8.31 18.63
CA LYS A 93 -10.23 8.66 17.29
C LYS A 93 -8.86 9.31 17.34
N ASN A 94 -8.65 10.25 18.29
CA ASN A 94 -7.38 10.91 18.50
C ASN A 94 -6.27 9.95 18.96
N ASN A 95 -6.58 9.03 19.87
CA ASN A 95 -5.63 8.03 20.34
C ASN A 95 -5.23 7.05 19.25
N ILE A 96 -6.19 6.60 18.44
CA ILE A 96 -5.92 5.73 17.28
C ILE A 96 -5.08 6.48 16.25
N ALA A 97 -5.41 7.74 15.92
CA ALA A 97 -4.65 8.53 14.96
C ALA A 97 -3.20 8.77 15.40
N GLU A 98 -2.97 8.98 16.70
CA GLU A 98 -1.63 9.13 17.25
C GLU A 98 -0.78 7.86 17.08
N LYS A 99 -1.35 6.70 17.41
CA LYS A 99 -0.66 5.42 17.26
C LYS A 99 -0.47 5.06 15.76
N TYR A 100 -1.46 5.38 14.92
CA TYR A 100 -1.33 5.24 13.47
C TYR A 100 -0.20 6.11 12.91
N SER A 101 -0.14 7.38 13.32
CA SER A 101 0.96 8.30 12.98
C SER A 101 2.32 7.75 13.39
N TYR A 102 2.42 7.24 14.61
CA TYR A 102 3.65 6.65 15.15
C TYR A 102 4.18 5.49 14.30
N TYR A 103 3.29 4.61 13.80
CA TYR A 103 3.68 3.48 12.98
C TYR A 103 3.84 3.81 11.49
N SER A 104 3.02 4.70 10.95
CA SER A 104 3.04 5.00 9.51
C SER A 104 4.04 6.09 9.10
N GLY A 105 4.46 6.92 10.05
CA GLY A 105 5.27 8.12 9.75
C GLY A 105 4.49 9.29 9.12
N LEU A 106 3.18 9.12 8.90
CA LEU A 106 2.29 10.20 8.46
C LEU A 106 1.95 11.15 9.61
N SER A 107 1.61 12.40 9.31
CA SER A 107 1.17 13.33 10.35
C SER A 107 -0.19 12.92 10.93
N LYS A 108 -0.39 13.14 12.24
CA LYS A 108 -1.66 12.89 12.92
C LYS A 108 -2.81 13.65 12.27
N ASP A 109 -2.57 14.91 11.91
CA ASP A 109 -3.58 15.75 11.27
C ASP A 109 -4.01 15.22 9.92
N PHE A 110 -3.07 14.69 9.12
CA PHE A 110 -3.39 14.04 7.86
C PHE A 110 -4.29 12.82 8.06
N ILE A 111 -4.00 11.99 9.05
CA ILE A 111 -4.79 10.79 9.38
C ILE A 111 -6.19 11.20 9.87
N LEU A 112 -6.30 12.21 10.73
CA LEU A 112 -7.59 12.73 11.23
C LEU A 112 -8.43 13.34 10.12
N ASN A 113 -7.82 14.13 9.24
CA ASN A 113 -8.49 14.75 8.08
C ASN A 113 -9.02 13.71 7.07
N ASN A 114 -8.46 12.51 7.08
CA ASN A 114 -8.92 11.37 6.29
C ASN A 114 -9.79 10.39 7.10
N ASN A 115 -10.26 10.76 8.30
CA ASN A 115 -11.09 9.93 9.17
C ASN A 115 -10.52 8.53 9.43
N LEU A 116 -9.22 8.42 9.64
CA LEU A 116 -8.44 7.18 9.79
C LEU A 116 -8.38 6.31 8.53
N ASP A 117 -9.06 6.68 7.46
CA ASP A 117 -9.07 5.97 6.18
C ASP A 117 -8.01 6.57 5.24
N VAL A 118 -6.84 5.97 5.23
CA VAL A 118 -5.73 6.39 4.37
C VAL A 118 -5.49 5.33 3.30
N PRO A 119 -6.05 5.49 2.09
CA PRO A 119 -5.77 4.61 0.97
C PRO A 119 -4.29 4.64 0.56
N ASN A 120 -3.82 3.57 -0.06
CA ASN A 120 -2.43 3.42 -0.45
C ASN A 120 -1.91 4.55 -1.37
N ASN A 121 -2.72 5.03 -2.29
CA ASN A 121 -2.34 6.15 -3.16
C ASN A 121 -2.13 7.46 -2.38
N PHE A 122 -2.89 7.68 -1.29
CA PHE A 122 -2.68 8.83 -0.40
C PHE A 122 -1.34 8.69 0.34
N PHE A 123 -1.06 7.50 0.84
CA PHE A 123 0.22 7.21 1.50
C PHE A 123 1.41 7.43 0.57
N TRP A 124 1.36 6.92 -0.67
CA TRP A 124 2.46 7.10 -1.64
C TRP A 124 2.77 8.55 -1.93
N LYS A 125 1.74 9.39 -1.95
CA LYS A 125 1.88 10.84 -2.18
C LYS A 125 2.39 11.58 -0.95
N GLU A 126 1.89 11.23 0.24
CA GLU A 126 2.04 12.02 1.45
C GLU A 126 3.35 11.78 2.19
N LEU A 127 3.81 10.52 2.26
CA LEU A 127 4.88 10.10 3.16
C LEU A 127 6.13 11.00 3.12
N LEU A 128 6.58 11.37 1.93
CA LEU A 128 7.80 12.16 1.73
C LEU A 128 7.54 13.54 1.13
N ARG A 129 6.28 13.91 0.93
CA ARG A 129 5.91 15.15 0.25
C ARG A 129 6.50 16.39 0.93
N GLU A 130 6.27 16.55 2.22
CA GLU A 130 6.74 17.74 2.95
C GLU A 130 8.25 17.75 3.15
N LYS A 131 8.83 16.60 3.45
CA LYS A 131 10.26 16.51 3.81
C LYS A 131 11.19 16.54 2.61
N LYS A 132 10.76 15.97 1.48
CA LYS A 132 11.63 15.76 0.30
C LYS A 132 11.00 16.20 -1.03
N GLY A 133 9.70 16.51 -1.07
CA GLY A 133 8.98 16.78 -2.31
C GLY A 133 8.89 15.57 -3.24
N LEU A 134 8.95 14.37 -2.68
CA LEU A 134 9.01 13.10 -3.42
C LEU A 134 7.80 12.22 -3.09
N ASN A 135 7.45 11.38 -4.04
CA ASN A 135 6.50 10.27 -3.85
C ASN A 135 7.26 8.95 -3.74
N VAL A 136 6.67 7.99 -3.05
CA VAL A 136 7.15 6.61 -3.05
C VAL A 136 6.51 5.79 -4.16
N GLY A 137 7.22 4.77 -4.63
CA GLY A 137 6.76 3.92 -5.71
C GLY A 137 5.53 3.07 -5.35
N ARG A 138 4.68 2.85 -6.35
CA ARG A 138 3.48 2.03 -6.25
C ARG A 138 3.78 0.53 -6.34
N LEU A 139 4.69 0.13 -7.22
CA LEU A 139 5.06 -1.27 -7.46
C LEU A 139 6.14 -1.72 -6.48
N ASP A 140 7.06 -0.82 -6.17
CA ASP A 140 8.08 -1.00 -5.15
C ASP A 140 8.31 0.33 -4.42
N SER A 141 7.83 0.42 -3.18
CA SER A 141 7.89 1.65 -2.39
C SER A 141 9.29 2.08 -1.95
N ARG A 142 10.32 1.31 -2.29
CA ARG A 142 11.73 1.72 -2.14
C ARG A 142 12.14 2.75 -3.19
N TYR A 143 11.51 2.75 -4.35
CA TYR A 143 11.73 3.76 -5.39
C TYR A 143 11.10 5.09 -5.02
N LEU A 144 11.77 6.17 -5.42
CA LEU A 144 11.36 7.54 -5.20
C LEU A 144 11.34 8.30 -6.53
N GLY A 145 10.42 9.22 -6.68
CA GLY A 145 10.35 10.07 -7.84
C GLY A 145 9.62 11.37 -7.58
N LEU A 146 9.79 12.29 -8.52
CA LEU A 146 9.10 13.57 -8.53
C LEU A 146 7.70 13.41 -9.12
N ASP A 147 6.75 14.12 -8.54
CA ASP A 147 5.43 14.26 -9.14
C ASP A 147 5.33 15.54 -9.98
N LYS A 148 4.41 15.57 -10.92
CA LYS A 148 4.15 16.77 -11.73
C LYS A 148 3.56 17.89 -10.89
N LYS A 149 2.78 17.53 -9.85
CA LYS A 149 2.15 18.48 -8.93
C LYS A 149 2.41 18.07 -7.50
N ILE A 150 2.83 18.99 -6.68
CA ILE A 150 2.99 18.77 -5.23
C ILE A 150 1.61 18.56 -4.58
N ALA A 151 0.61 19.31 -4.99
CA ALA A 151 -0.76 19.20 -4.49
C ALA A 151 -1.47 17.93 -4.99
N GLY A 152 -2.58 17.60 -4.33
CA GLY A 152 -3.39 16.42 -4.66
C GLY A 152 -3.23 15.30 -3.65
N SER A 153 -4.13 14.32 -3.73
CA SER A 153 -4.20 13.17 -2.81
C SER A 153 -3.55 11.89 -3.36
N SER A 154 -3.18 11.90 -4.64
CA SER A 154 -2.59 10.74 -5.31
C SER A 154 -1.43 11.17 -6.18
N PRO A 155 -0.43 10.30 -6.41
CA PRO A 155 0.58 10.52 -7.44
C PRO A 155 -0.07 10.70 -8.82
N ASP A 156 0.47 11.61 -9.64
CA ASP A 156 -0.02 11.86 -11.00
C ASP A 156 0.29 10.68 -11.94
N SER A 157 1.33 9.89 -11.63
CA SER A 157 1.77 8.74 -12.42
C SER A 157 2.49 7.70 -11.55
N SER A 158 2.80 6.54 -12.12
CA SER A 158 3.68 5.55 -11.49
C SER A 158 5.12 5.95 -11.69
N ILE A 159 5.82 6.20 -10.61
CA ILE A 159 7.25 6.59 -10.60
C ILE A 159 8.10 5.58 -11.35
N GLU A 160 7.85 4.30 -11.13
CA GLU A 160 8.60 3.22 -11.75
C GLU A 160 8.42 3.23 -13.27
N LEU A 161 7.19 3.39 -13.74
CA LEU A 161 6.90 3.44 -15.18
C LEU A 161 7.54 4.66 -15.83
N ASP A 162 7.47 5.81 -15.18
CA ASP A 162 8.10 7.02 -15.69
C ASP A 162 9.63 6.88 -15.76
N SER A 163 10.24 6.24 -14.77
CA SER A 163 11.68 6.02 -14.72
C SER A 163 12.14 4.94 -15.72
N TRP A 164 11.37 3.85 -15.87
CA TRP A 164 11.81 2.67 -16.64
C TRP A 164 11.45 2.74 -18.11
N ASN A 165 10.36 3.42 -18.49
CA ASN A 165 9.92 3.49 -19.88
C ASN A 165 11.00 4.05 -20.82
N HIS A 166 11.78 5.00 -20.34
CA HIS A 166 12.87 5.58 -21.14
C HIS A 166 13.96 4.57 -21.49
N SER A 167 14.23 3.62 -20.61
CA SER A 167 15.25 2.58 -20.82
C SER A 167 14.67 1.36 -21.55
N PHE A 168 13.49 0.92 -21.16
CA PHE A 168 12.89 -0.31 -21.72
C PHE A 168 12.34 -0.13 -23.12
N THR A 169 11.79 1.04 -23.47
CA THR A 169 11.21 1.27 -24.80
C THR A 169 12.20 1.08 -25.94
N PRO A 170 13.41 1.68 -25.93
CA PRO A 170 14.41 1.41 -26.96
C PRO A 170 14.86 -0.06 -26.97
N ALA A 171 15.09 -0.66 -25.80
CA ALA A 171 15.57 -2.03 -25.68
C ALA A 171 14.59 -3.05 -26.28
N ILE A 172 13.29 -2.94 -25.92
CA ILE A 172 12.28 -3.86 -26.48
C ILE A 172 12.08 -3.66 -27.98
N ASN A 173 12.12 -2.42 -28.48
CA ASN A 173 12.04 -2.16 -29.92
C ASN A 173 13.22 -2.74 -30.68
N TYR A 174 14.44 -2.63 -30.14
CA TYR A 174 15.62 -3.25 -30.72
C TYR A 174 15.47 -4.78 -30.76
N TYR A 175 15.12 -5.39 -29.63
CA TYR A 175 14.95 -6.84 -29.49
C TYR A 175 13.92 -7.39 -30.48
N LEU A 176 12.72 -6.78 -30.52
CA LEU A 176 11.64 -7.24 -31.40
C LEU A 176 11.99 -7.11 -32.89
N ARG A 177 12.74 -6.06 -33.28
CA ARG A 177 13.01 -5.79 -34.70
C ARG A 177 14.27 -6.50 -35.24
N ASN A 178 15.26 -6.72 -34.38
CA ASN A 178 16.57 -7.19 -34.83
C ASN A 178 16.89 -8.62 -34.40
N GLU A 179 16.25 -9.11 -33.32
CA GLU A 179 16.55 -10.44 -32.79
C GLU A 179 15.39 -11.42 -33.02
N LEU A 180 14.16 -10.97 -32.97
CA LEU A 180 13.00 -11.83 -33.24
C LEU A 180 12.48 -11.76 -34.66
N GLY A 181 12.77 -10.73 -35.41
CA GLY A 181 12.37 -10.57 -36.83
C GLY A 181 10.96 -10.08 -36.98
#